data_43b6726fc2bea1e84e01779e78e048f0
#
_entry.id   43b6726fc2bea1e84e01779e78e048f0
#
_cell.length_a   1.000
_cell.length_b   1.000
_cell.length_c   1.000
_cell.angle_alpha   90.00
_cell.angle_beta   90.00
_cell.angle_gamma   90.00
#
_symmetry.space_group_name_H-M   'P 1'
#
loop_
_entity.id
_entity.type
_entity.pdbx_description
1 polymer ?
#
loop_
_entity_poly.entity_id
_entity_poly.type
_entity_poly.pdbx_seq_one_letter_code
_entity_poly.pdbx_strand_id
1 'polypeptide(L)'
;MKHKITLLLVAVFTTVVTAQTVKIDGTTYLSISEAIEAASDGDVIDITGTHTESIDISKGITLRGTDPSTDVIQASAEALTDGQGSNVINIIRADDADVLTVSVENLGIRHGNASSNQNGGGINVDKVTGLLTLNNLIIEDNFTSKNGGGISIAGSNVNVINCTIRNNSSSLDGGGIIATPNNGAAINNTVNIKQSLVNSNIGRNGGGVFINGNNQYGDQYTIDFNIENSTISNNDTTSGAGGAGGGAIWCKVAQLVGGAAGLGNINLKLVHATLYNNLHASAVKNGLRFTGPSGVTTNFSMYNSIVVTADDASQKVINFTSAKLTNMVNSILGGLEAAASSLAIIDDAAKNNQKGRTASQAGILGTLSDEGGKTQVLAIAENSNSDDHCTAATGITLPTVDQIGATREGTPDAGAYEFGGILSLHNVNLFNQLSIYPNPANNTISVSGIDGIEKITIFSLIGKKEIEVSNNNFVNVSQLSNGFYFIKIEKNNQIYSVKFIKN
;
A
#
# COMPACT_ATOMS: atom_id res chain seq x y z
N MET A 1 38.50 -19.50 50.51
CA MET A 1 37.53 -19.86 49.49
C MET A 1 36.56 -18.69 49.32
N LYS A 2 36.64 -17.99 48.18
CA LYS A 2 35.75 -16.90 47.88
C LYS A 2 34.58 -17.45 47.02
N HIS A 3 33.40 -17.49 47.56
CA HIS A 3 32.20 -17.87 46.82
C HIS A 3 31.75 -16.69 45.92
N LYS A 4 31.76 -16.93 44.62
CA LYS A 4 31.16 -16.02 43.66
C LYS A 4 29.64 -16.34 43.57
N ILE A 5 28.79 -15.43 44.02
CA ILE A 5 27.34 -15.51 43.84
C ILE A 5 27.10 -14.93 42.41
N THR A 6 26.69 -15.81 41.49
CA THR A 6 26.24 -15.41 40.17
C THR A 6 24.74 -15.08 40.26
N LEU A 7 24.39 -13.82 40.17
CA LEU A 7 23.02 -13.33 40.12
C LEU A 7 22.45 -13.63 38.74
N LEU A 8 21.53 -14.56 38.61
CA LEU A 8 20.79 -14.85 37.38
C LEU A 8 19.65 -13.82 37.24
N LEU A 9 19.79 -12.85 36.36
CA LEU A 9 18.75 -11.89 36.03
C LEU A 9 17.73 -12.58 35.10
N VAL A 10 16.60 -13.02 35.63
CA VAL A 10 15.48 -13.51 34.82
C VAL A 10 14.71 -12.30 34.33
N ALA A 11 14.86 -11.95 33.07
CA ALA A 11 14.03 -10.95 32.40
C ALA A 11 12.64 -11.58 32.16
N VAL A 12 11.66 -11.18 32.94
CA VAL A 12 10.24 -11.51 32.68
C VAL A 12 9.75 -10.60 31.56
N PHE A 13 9.65 -11.12 30.35
CA PHE A 13 8.92 -10.48 29.29
C PHE A 13 7.42 -10.62 29.57
N THR A 14 6.78 -9.56 30.08
CA THR A 14 5.33 -9.48 30.10
C THR A 14 4.85 -9.17 28.68
N THR A 15 4.37 -10.18 27.98
CA THR A 15 3.58 -9.95 26.76
C THR A 15 2.27 -9.29 27.20
N VAL A 16 2.07 -8.05 26.80
CA VAL A 16 0.76 -7.39 26.92
C VAL A 16 -0.15 -8.08 25.90
N VAL A 17 -0.95 -9.03 26.36
CA VAL A 17 -2.04 -9.57 25.52
C VAL A 17 -3.13 -8.51 25.52
N THR A 18 -3.27 -7.80 24.42
CA THR A 18 -4.44 -6.93 24.20
C THR A 18 -5.68 -7.79 24.14
N ALA A 19 -6.70 -7.43 24.92
CA ALA A 19 -7.96 -8.18 24.90
C ALA A 19 -8.58 -8.07 23.50
N GLN A 20 -8.94 -9.21 22.92
CA GLN A 20 -9.68 -9.27 21.65
C GLN A 20 -11.07 -8.69 21.85
N THR A 21 -11.46 -7.72 21.01
CA THR A 21 -12.84 -7.22 20.99
C THR A 21 -13.29 -6.93 19.57
N VAL A 22 -14.57 -7.15 19.31
CA VAL A 22 -15.27 -6.77 18.09
C VAL A 22 -16.48 -5.96 18.49
N LYS A 23 -16.66 -4.76 17.95
CA LYS A 23 -17.75 -3.85 18.37
C LYS A 23 -18.39 -3.13 17.18
N ILE A 24 -19.71 -2.92 17.29
CA ILE A 24 -20.45 -1.95 16.48
C ILE A 24 -21.13 -0.98 17.46
N ASP A 25 -20.85 0.32 17.36
CA ASP A 25 -21.42 1.36 18.22
C ASP A 25 -21.35 1.03 19.72
N GLY A 26 -20.24 0.45 20.17
CA GLY A 26 -20.00 0.06 21.55
C GLY A 26 -20.59 -1.31 21.96
N THR A 27 -21.48 -1.91 21.16
CA THR A 27 -21.99 -3.27 21.38
C THR A 27 -20.94 -4.30 21.00
N THR A 28 -20.62 -5.23 21.91
CA THR A 28 -19.60 -6.26 21.71
C THR A 28 -20.20 -7.53 21.11
N TYR A 29 -19.49 -8.10 20.13
CA TYR A 29 -19.81 -9.36 19.45
C TYR A 29 -18.74 -10.42 19.75
N LEU A 30 -19.08 -11.70 19.61
CA LEU A 30 -18.17 -12.82 19.91
C LEU A 30 -17.15 -13.06 18.77
N SER A 31 -17.51 -12.69 17.53
CA SER A 31 -16.65 -12.84 16.35
C SER A 31 -16.89 -11.68 15.37
N ILE A 32 -15.96 -11.52 14.42
CA ILE A 32 -16.13 -10.55 13.33
C ILE A 32 -17.28 -10.98 12.43
N SER A 33 -17.42 -12.28 12.15
CA SER A 33 -18.52 -12.81 11.34
C SER A 33 -19.89 -12.51 11.95
N GLU A 34 -20.07 -12.66 13.27
CA GLU A 34 -21.30 -12.29 13.96
C GLU A 34 -21.59 -10.78 13.86
N ALA A 35 -20.57 -9.95 14.00
CA ALA A 35 -20.70 -8.49 13.83
C ALA A 35 -21.09 -8.12 12.39
N ILE A 36 -20.48 -8.75 11.37
CA ILE A 36 -20.84 -8.54 9.96
C ILE A 36 -22.30 -8.95 9.70
N GLU A 37 -22.74 -10.07 10.26
CA GLU A 37 -24.13 -10.51 10.12
C GLU A 37 -25.11 -9.49 10.71
N ALA A 38 -24.80 -8.94 11.88
CA ALA A 38 -25.61 -7.95 12.59
C ALA A 38 -25.56 -6.55 11.96
N ALA A 39 -24.48 -6.20 11.25
CA ALA A 39 -24.26 -4.87 10.69
C ALA A 39 -25.24 -4.51 9.58
N SER A 40 -25.52 -3.22 9.43
CA SER A 40 -26.17 -2.57 8.31
C SER A 40 -25.15 -1.86 7.42
N ASP A 41 -25.54 -1.52 6.20
CA ASP A 41 -24.70 -0.70 5.32
C ASP A 41 -24.35 0.64 5.97
N GLY A 42 -23.09 1.00 5.95
CA GLY A 42 -22.52 2.18 6.58
C GLY A 42 -21.95 1.95 7.97
N ASP A 43 -22.21 0.80 8.60
CA ASP A 43 -21.70 0.52 9.93
C ASP A 43 -20.17 0.34 9.95
N VAL A 44 -19.59 0.68 11.12
CA VAL A 44 -18.17 0.51 11.41
C VAL A 44 -18.01 -0.60 12.46
N ILE A 45 -17.24 -1.61 12.10
CA ILE A 45 -16.87 -2.70 13.00
C ILE A 45 -15.47 -2.43 13.52
N ASP A 46 -15.37 -2.06 14.80
CA ASP A 46 -14.09 -1.85 15.48
C ASP A 46 -13.52 -3.18 15.97
N ILE A 47 -12.27 -3.45 15.57
CA ILE A 47 -11.59 -4.73 15.83
C ILE A 47 -10.31 -4.44 16.61
N THR A 48 -10.10 -5.10 17.74
CA THR A 48 -8.84 -5.04 18.48
C THR A 48 -8.31 -6.43 18.79
N GLY A 49 -6.98 -6.57 18.77
CA GLY A 49 -6.30 -7.84 19.00
C GLY A 49 -6.31 -8.77 17.78
N THR A 50 -5.89 -10.03 17.99
CA THR A 50 -5.77 -11.00 16.91
C THR A 50 -6.97 -11.94 16.87
N HIS A 51 -7.72 -11.94 15.77
CA HIS A 51 -8.86 -12.81 15.52
C HIS A 51 -8.50 -13.89 14.50
N THR A 52 -8.78 -15.16 14.83
CA THR A 52 -8.51 -16.30 13.94
C THR A 52 -9.84 -16.77 13.35
N GLU A 53 -10.18 -16.23 12.21
CA GLU A 53 -11.39 -16.57 11.44
C GLU A 53 -11.24 -16.12 9.98
N SER A 54 -11.94 -16.81 9.07
CA SER A 54 -12.13 -16.38 7.69
C SER A 54 -13.50 -15.72 7.58
N ILE A 55 -13.56 -14.53 6.96
CA ILE A 55 -14.78 -13.72 6.93
C ILE A 55 -15.25 -13.42 5.52
N ASP A 56 -16.56 -13.38 5.34
CA ASP A 56 -17.25 -12.98 4.10
C ASP A 56 -17.92 -11.61 4.30
N ILE A 57 -17.68 -10.70 3.37
CA ILE A 57 -18.28 -9.35 3.37
C ILE A 57 -19.15 -9.20 2.11
N SER A 58 -20.45 -9.02 2.33
CA SER A 58 -21.43 -8.73 1.27
C SER A 58 -22.25 -7.46 1.53
N LYS A 59 -21.84 -6.66 2.51
CA LYS A 59 -22.48 -5.40 2.92
C LYS A 59 -21.49 -4.24 2.82
N GLY A 60 -21.99 -3.04 2.66
CA GLY A 60 -21.21 -1.79 2.58
C GLY A 60 -20.74 -1.32 3.95
N ILE A 61 -19.75 -1.96 4.54
CA ILE A 61 -19.27 -1.73 5.90
C ILE A 61 -17.80 -1.29 5.94
N THR A 62 -17.39 -0.80 7.11
CA THR A 62 -16.00 -0.54 7.44
C THR A 62 -15.50 -1.50 8.51
N LEU A 63 -14.41 -2.25 8.24
CA LEU A 63 -13.65 -2.94 9.26
C LEU A 63 -12.49 -2.05 9.70
N ARG A 64 -12.35 -1.78 10.98
CA ARG A 64 -11.36 -0.83 11.48
C ARG A 64 -10.61 -1.36 12.69
N GLY A 65 -9.28 -1.46 12.57
CA GLY A 65 -8.33 -1.59 13.67
C GLY A 65 -7.79 -0.24 14.12
N THR A 66 -6.83 -0.27 15.02
CA THR A 66 -6.06 0.90 15.48
C THR A 66 -4.62 0.84 15.00
N ASP A 67 -4.03 -0.35 14.97
CA ASP A 67 -2.65 -0.60 14.55
C ASP A 67 -2.57 -1.96 13.82
N PRO A 68 -2.14 -1.98 12.55
CA PRO A 68 -2.07 -3.21 11.75
C PRO A 68 -1.06 -4.24 12.26
N SER A 69 -0.18 -3.89 13.20
CA SER A 69 0.75 -4.82 13.81
C SER A 69 0.14 -5.61 14.98
N THR A 70 -0.90 -5.10 15.62
CA THR A 70 -1.55 -5.66 16.80
C THR A 70 -3.00 -6.09 16.58
N ASP A 71 -3.71 -5.38 15.70
CA ASP A 71 -5.09 -5.67 15.36
C ASP A 71 -5.12 -6.47 14.07
N VAL A 72 -5.34 -7.78 14.17
CA VAL A 72 -5.07 -8.73 13.11
C VAL A 72 -6.26 -9.66 12.86
N ILE A 73 -6.58 -9.87 11.60
CA ILE A 73 -7.44 -10.97 11.15
C ILE A 73 -6.57 -12.02 10.47
N GLN A 74 -6.65 -13.26 10.87
CA GLN A 74 -5.88 -14.37 10.30
C GLN A 74 -6.75 -15.60 10.08
N ALA A 75 -6.52 -16.35 9.01
CA ALA A 75 -7.29 -17.57 8.76
C ALA A 75 -6.82 -18.74 9.61
N SER A 76 -5.56 -18.73 10.06
CA SER A 76 -4.96 -19.72 10.94
C SER A 76 -3.94 -19.10 11.87
N ALA A 77 -3.59 -19.78 12.96
CA ALA A 77 -2.61 -19.29 13.94
C ALA A 77 -1.19 -19.19 13.34
N GLU A 78 -0.88 -20.04 12.36
CA GLU A 78 0.42 -20.12 11.71
C GLU A 78 0.28 -20.03 10.19
N ALA A 79 1.31 -19.53 9.52
CA ALA A 79 1.37 -19.50 8.07
C ALA A 79 1.50 -20.91 7.50
N LEU A 80 0.55 -21.30 6.66
CA LEU A 80 0.51 -22.59 5.95
C LEU A 80 0.54 -22.35 4.44
N THR A 81 1.07 -23.29 3.69
CA THR A 81 1.20 -23.21 2.23
C THR A 81 0.76 -24.49 1.52
N ASP A 82 -0.09 -25.28 2.14
CA ASP A 82 -0.60 -26.54 1.58
C ASP A 82 -1.89 -26.37 0.78
N GLY A 83 -2.53 -25.16 0.85
CA GLY A 83 -3.76 -24.86 0.13
C GLY A 83 -4.97 -25.69 0.58
N GLN A 84 -5.01 -26.05 1.86
CA GLN A 84 -6.11 -26.82 2.44
C GLN A 84 -7.07 -25.98 3.30
N GLY A 85 -6.80 -24.68 3.41
CA GLY A 85 -7.59 -23.72 4.19
C GLY A 85 -8.41 -22.76 3.33
N SER A 86 -8.61 -21.56 3.84
CA SER A 86 -9.38 -20.50 3.23
C SER A 86 -8.55 -19.22 3.12
N ASN A 87 -9.04 -18.23 2.34
CA ASN A 87 -8.59 -16.85 2.41
C ASN A 87 -8.99 -16.22 3.75
N VAL A 88 -8.40 -15.08 4.09
CA VAL A 88 -8.75 -14.37 5.34
C VAL A 88 -10.03 -13.57 5.15
N ILE A 89 -10.10 -12.76 4.08
CA ILE A 89 -11.25 -11.90 3.79
C ILE A 89 -11.73 -12.19 2.36
N ASN A 90 -13.02 -12.41 2.24
CA ASN A 90 -13.69 -12.59 0.95
C ASN A 90 -14.77 -11.50 0.80
N ILE A 91 -14.63 -10.63 -0.20
CA ILE A 91 -15.55 -9.51 -0.45
C ILE A 91 -16.25 -9.79 -1.76
N ILE A 92 -17.53 -10.16 -1.68
CA ILE A 92 -18.33 -10.55 -2.83
C ILE A 92 -19.68 -9.83 -2.74
N ARG A 93 -20.07 -9.23 -3.84
CA ARG A 93 -21.40 -8.66 -3.99
C ARG A 93 -22.48 -9.72 -3.93
N ALA A 94 -23.52 -9.49 -3.13
CA ALA A 94 -24.63 -10.45 -2.96
C ALA A 94 -25.55 -10.49 -4.20
N ASP A 95 -25.80 -9.33 -4.82
CA ASP A 95 -26.62 -9.19 -6.02
C ASP A 95 -25.90 -8.34 -7.08
N ASP A 96 -26.13 -8.64 -8.37
CA ASP A 96 -25.56 -7.89 -9.49
C ASP A 96 -26.03 -6.42 -9.57
N ALA A 97 -27.13 -6.07 -8.94
CA ALA A 97 -27.66 -4.70 -8.84
C ALA A 97 -26.99 -3.87 -7.74
N ASP A 98 -26.35 -4.50 -6.75
CA ASP A 98 -25.80 -3.81 -5.58
C ASP A 98 -24.53 -3.01 -5.91
N VAL A 99 -24.45 -1.79 -5.38
CA VAL A 99 -23.24 -0.97 -5.38
C VAL A 99 -22.57 -1.10 -4.01
N LEU A 100 -21.66 -2.06 -3.90
CA LEU A 100 -20.99 -2.36 -2.65
C LEU A 100 -19.80 -1.41 -2.42
N THR A 101 -19.80 -0.67 -1.30
CA THR A 101 -18.68 0.17 -0.87
C THR A 101 -18.16 -0.34 0.47
N VAL A 102 -16.89 -0.77 0.51
CA VAL A 102 -16.27 -1.39 1.68
C VAL A 102 -14.97 -0.65 2.02
N SER A 103 -14.70 -0.48 3.31
CA SER A 103 -13.39 -0.04 3.80
C SER A 103 -12.80 -1.07 4.76
N VAL A 104 -11.49 -1.32 4.64
CA VAL A 104 -10.71 -2.10 5.60
C VAL A 104 -9.51 -1.26 6.01
N GLU A 105 -9.39 -0.95 7.30
CA GLU A 105 -8.47 0.08 7.79
C GLU A 105 -7.69 -0.36 9.02
N ASN A 106 -6.37 -0.05 9.05
CA ASN A 106 -5.49 -0.25 10.19
C ASN A 106 -5.47 -1.70 10.74
N LEU A 107 -5.46 -2.68 9.85
CA LEU A 107 -5.52 -4.11 10.21
C LEU A 107 -4.36 -4.89 9.56
N GLY A 108 -3.88 -5.90 10.31
CA GLY A 108 -3.06 -6.97 9.75
C GLY A 108 -3.95 -8.07 9.15
N ILE A 109 -3.59 -8.57 7.95
CA ILE A 109 -4.30 -9.63 7.23
C ILE A 109 -3.29 -10.71 6.90
N ARG A 110 -3.34 -11.84 7.61
CA ARG A 110 -2.28 -12.84 7.48
C ARG A 110 -2.74 -14.29 7.59
N HIS A 111 -1.84 -15.18 7.21
CA HIS A 111 -1.99 -16.63 7.33
C HIS A 111 -3.21 -17.20 6.59
N GLY A 112 -3.65 -16.55 5.52
CA GLY A 112 -4.57 -17.15 4.56
C GLY A 112 -3.90 -18.33 3.86
N ASN A 113 -4.64 -19.42 3.66
CA ASN A 113 -4.14 -20.66 3.04
C ASN A 113 -5.16 -21.19 2.04
N ALA A 114 -5.52 -20.35 1.07
CA ALA A 114 -6.65 -20.57 0.18
C ALA A 114 -6.44 -21.77 -0.75
N SER A 115 -7.49 -22.59 -0.87
CA SER A 115 -7.50 -23.81 -1.69
C SER A 115 -7.54 -23.50 -3.20
N SER A 116 -7.43 -24.55 -4.03
CA SER A 116 -7.47 -24.42 -5.49
C SER A 116 -8.79 -23.89 -6.07
N ASN A 117 -9.82 -23.74 -5.26
CA ASN A 117 -11.09 -23.12 -5.66
C ASN A 117 -11.19 -21.64 -5.31
N GLN A 118 -10.23 -21.10 -4.55
CA GLN A 118 -10.25 -19.73 -4.02
C GLN A 118 -9.06 -18.95 -4.53
N ASN A 119 -9.32 -17.71 -4.98
CA ASN A 119 -8.29 -16.69 -5.23
C ASN A 119 -8.10 -15.83 -3.98
N GLY A 120 -7.00 -15.07 -3.92
CA GLY A 120 -6.74 -14.12 -2.86
C GLY A 120 -6.46 -14.81 -1.54
N GLY A 121 -5.20 -15.21 -1.28
CA GLY A 121 -4.86 -15.84 0.00
C GLY A 121 -5.20 -14.94 1.19
N GLY A 122 -4.82 -13.67 1.14
CA GLY A 122 -5.23 -12.67 2.12
C GLY A 122 -6.64 -12.14 1.85
N ILE A 123 -6.84 -11.47 0.73
CA ILE A 123 -8.11 -10.82 0.38
C ILE A 123 -8.54 -11.21 -1.04
N ASN A 124 -9.75 -11.72 -1.16
CA ASN A 124 -10.41 -11.91 -2.45
C ASN A 124 -11.48 -10.84 -2.63
N VAL A 125 -11.50 -10.19 -3.80
CA VAL A 125 -12.46 -9.14 -4.18
C VAL A 125 -13.08 -9.51 -5.51
N ASP A 126 -14.37 -9.75 -5.53
CA ASP A 126 -15.08 -10.14 -6.75
C ASP A 126 -16.31 -9.27 -6.97
N LYS A 127 -16.35 -8.58 -8.12
CA LYS A 127 -17.48 -7.78 -8.61
C LYS A 127 -17.92 -6.64 -7.69
N VAL A 128 -17.01 -6.02 -6.97
CA VAL A 128 -17.30 -4.81 -6.18
C VAL A 128 -17.40 -3.61 -7.11
N THR A 129 -18.61 -3.25 -7.50
CA THR A 129 -18.89 -2.15 -8.45
C THR A 129 -18.83 -0.76 -7.80
N GLY A 130 -19.01 -0.66 -6.49
CA GLY A 130 -18.68 0.54 -5.72
C GLY A 130 -17.18 0.71 -5.56
N LEU A 131 -16.73 1.16 -4.40
CA LEU A 131 -15.32 1.36 -4.12
C LEU A 131 -14.91 0.53 -2.91
N LEU A 132 -13.88 -0.30 -3.09
CA LEU A 132 -13.16 -0.89 -1.97
C LEU A 132 -11.95 -0.01 -1.62
N THR A 133 -11.83 0.36 -0.36
CA THR A 133 -10.66 1.05 0.18
C THR A 133 -9.93 0.13 1.15
N LEU A 134 -8.67 -0.17 0.86
CA LEU A 134 -7.72 -0.85 1.73
C LEU A 134 -6.72 0.20 2.20
N ASN A 135 -6.74 0.57 3.48
CA ASN A 135 -5.94 1.68 4.00
C ASN A 135 -5.15 1.29 5.23
N ASN A 136 -3.84 1.53 5.20
CA ASN A 136 -2.92 1.23 6.30
C ASN A 136 -3.02 -0.23 6.77
N LEU A 137 -2.90 -1.17 5.81
CA LEU A 137 -2.91 -2.61 6.07
C LEU A 137 -1.50 -3.21 5.98
N ILE A 138 -1.28 -4.26 6.77
CA ILE A 138 -0.18 -5.20 6.56
C ILE A 138 -0.78 -6.52 6.08
N ILE A 139 -0.57 -6.85 4.80
CA ILE A 139 -1.08 -8.07 4.16
C ILE A 139 0.14 -8.97 3.94
N GLU A 140 0.30 -9.96 4.79
CA GLU A 140 1.53 -10.74 4.82
C GLU A 140 1.32 -12.24 5.07
N ASP A 141 2.30 -13.04 4.60
CA ASP A 141 2.36 -14.48 4.87
C ASP A 141 1.07 -15.22 4.47
N ASN A 142 0.44 -14.77 3.38
CA ASN A 142 -0.75 -15.42 2.82
C ASN A 142 -0.36 -16.27 1.62
N PHE A 143 -1.04 -17.41 1.46
CA PHE A 143 -0.87 -18.35 0.38
C PHE A 143 -2.19 -18.64 -0.33
N THR A 144 -2.11 -18.89 -1.64
CA THR A 144 -3.20 -19.52 -2.40
C THR A 144 -2.65 -20.54 -3.38
N SER A 145 -3.34 -21.68 -3.50
CA SER A 145 -3.08 -22.65 -4.56
C SER A 145 -3.48 -22.13 -5.95
N LYS A 146 -4.07 -20.94 -6.05
CA LYS A 146 -4.57 -20.33 -7.28
C LYS A 146 -3.87 -19.00 -7.59
N ASN A 147 -4.58 -17.88 -7.55
CA ASN A 147 -4.05 -16.58 -7.97
C ASN A 147 -4.20 -15.53 -6.86
N GLY A 148 -3.25 -14.58 -6.80
CA GLY A 148 -3.29 -13.47 -5.85
C GLY A 148 -2.95 -13.91 -4.43
N GLY A 149 -1.68 -14.20 -4.13
CA GLY A 149 -1.27 -14.63 -2.79
C GLY A 149 -1.71 -13.65 -1.71
N GLY A 150 -1.45 -12.36 -1.90
CA GLY A 150 -1.96 -11.31 -1.02
C GLY A 150 -3.39 -10.92 -1.36
N ILE A 151 -3.61 -10.37 -2.56
CA ILE A 151 -4.90 -9.81 -2.99
C ILE A 151 -5.28 -10.31 -4.40
N SER A 152 -6.52 -10.74 -4.55
CA SER A 152 -7.14 -11.01 -5.85
C SER A 152 -8.25 -10.01 -6.10
N ILE A 153 -8.22 -9.32 -7.26
CA ILE A 153 -9.18 -8.30 -7.66
C ILE A 153 -9.80 -8.72 -9.00
N ALA A 154 -11.09 -9.02 -9.02
CA ALA A 154 -11.84 -9.35 -10.24
C ALA A 154 -12.99 -8.37 -10.43
N GLY A 155 -13.02 -7.65 -11.57
CA GLY A 155 -14.11 -6.76 -11.94
C GLY A 155 -14.47 -5.70 -10.89
N SER A 156 -13.46 -5.11 -10.21
CA SER A 156 -13.70 -4.28 -9.02
C SER A 156 -12.86 -3.01 -9.03
N ASN A 157 -13.38 -1.95 -8.39
CA ASN A 157 -12.66 -0.71 -8.17
C ASN A 157 -12.02 -0.72 -6.78
N VAL A 158 -10.68 -0.59 -6.73
CA VAL A 158 -9.94 -0.76 -5.48
C VAL A 158 -8.88 0.33 -5.30
N ASN A 159 -8.89 0.97 -4.13
CA ASN A 159 -7.79 1.80 -3.66
C ASN A 159 -6.99 1.04 -2.59
N VAL A 160 -5.69 0.92 -2.81
CA VAL A 160 -4.70 0.36 -1.87
C VAL A 160 -3.80 1.51 -1.45
N ILE A 161 -3.95 1.97 -0.21
CA ILE A 161 -3.31 3.20 0.27
C ILE A 161 -2.53 2.90 1.56
N ASN A 162 -1.28 3.36 1.64
CA ASN A 162 -0.45 3.17 2.84
C ASN A 162 -0.32 1.68 3.27
N CYS A 163 -0.39 0.74 2.34
CA CYS A 163 -0.38 -0.69 2.64
C CYS A 163 1.00 -1.31 2.42
N THR A 164 1.34 -2.28 3.26
CA THR A 164 2.46 -3.19 3.06
C THR A 164 1.93 -4.56 2.65
N ILE A 165 2.27 -5.01 1.43
CA ILE A 165 1.88 -6.32 0.88
C ILE A 165 3.15 -7.12 0.69
N ARG A 166 3.43 -8.05 1.60
CA ARG A 166 4.73 -8.74 1.62
C ARG A 166 4.63 -10.22 1.95
N ASN A 167 5.64 -10.99 1.49
CA ASN A 167 5.79 -12.42 1.79
C ASN A 167 4.56 -13.26 1.39
N ASN A 168 3.72 -12.75 0.49
CA ASN A 168 2.58 -13.53 0.03
C ASN A 168 2.99 -14.41 -1.14
N SER A 169 2.35 -15.56 -1.27
CA SER A 169 2.68 -16.48 -2.35
C SER A 169 1.47 -17.09 -3.03
N SER A 170 1.61 -17.35 -4.32
CA SER A 170 0.59 -18.04 -5.13
C SER A 170 1.24 -19.15 -5.94
N SER A 171 0.57 -20.31 -6.04
CA SER A 171 1.01 -21.38 -6.93
C SER A 171 0.85 -21.03 -8.41
N LEU A 172 -0.02 -20.07 -8.73
CA LEU A 172 -0.23 -19.57 -10.08
C LEU A 172 0.24 -18.11 -10.20
N ASP A 173 -0.63 -17.18 -10.47
CA ASP A 173 -0.28 -15.86 -10.94
C ASP A 173 -0.54 -14.78 -9.86
N GLY A 174 0.31 -13.73 -9.82
CA GLY A 174 0.19 -12.63 -8.88
C GLY A 174 0.53 -13.03 -7.44
N GLY A 175 1.82 -13.07 -7.08
CA GLY A 175 2.25 -13.40 -5.71
C GLY A 175 1.69 -12.40 -4.70
N GLY A 176 1.88 -11.11 -4.94
CA GLY A 176 1.29 -10.05 -4.14
C GLY A 176 -0.15 -9.76 -4.55
N ILE A 177 -0.35 -9.29 -5.77
CA ILE A 177 -1.64 -8.81 -6.29
C ILE A 177 -1.93 -9.39 -7.67
N ILE A 178 -3.17 -9.78 -7.90
CA ILE A 178 -3.69 -10.00 -9.26
C ILE A 178 -4.88 -9.09 -9.52
N ALA A 179 -4.94 -8.52 -10.74
CA ALA A 179 -6.11 -7.80 -11.25
C ALA A 179 -6.61 -8.46 -12.54
N THR A 180 -7.89 -8.78 -12.59
CA THR A 180 -8.55 -9.42 -13.74
C THR A 180 -9.83 -8.69 -14.10
N PRO A 181 -10.28 -8.72 -15.36
CA PRO A 181 -11.63 -8.28 -15.71
C PRO A 181 -12.66 -9.21 -15.07
N ASN A 182 -13.89 -8.74 -14.98
CA ASN A 182 -15.00 -9.62 -14.63
C ASN A 182 -15.38 -10.48 -15.87
N ASN A 183 -15.42 -11.78 -15.68
CA ASN A 183 -15.92 -12.68 -16.71
C ASN A 183 -17.45 -12.60 -16.79
N GLY A 184 -17.98 -12.16 -17.94
CA GLY A 184 -19.42 -12.11 -18.23
C GLY A 184 -20.08 -10.75 -18.00
N ALA A 185 -19.33 -9.68 -17.78
CA ALA A 185 -19.82 -8.30 -17.81
C ALA A 185 -18.73 -7.34 -18.29
N ALA A 186 -19.13 -6.33 -19.07
CA ALA A 186 -18.25 -5.24 -19.50
C ALA A 186 -17.99 -4.25 -18.34
N ILE A 187 -17.30 -4.72 -17.28
CA ILE A 187 -16.97 -3.89 -16.13
C ILE A 187 -15.54 -3.39 -16.27
N ASN A 188 -15.38 -2.08 -16.27
CA ASN A 188 -14.08 -1.43 -16.18
C ASN A 188 -13.60 -1.48 -14.73
N ASN A 189 -12.33 -1.82 -14.54
CA ASN A 189 -11.70 -1.86 -13.23
C ASN A 189 -10.75 -0.68 -13.09
N THR A 190 -10.79 -0.03 -11.95
CA THR A 190 -9.74 0.93 -11.57
C THR A 190 -9.06 0.44 -10.30
N VAL A 191 -7.77 0.21 -10.40
CA VAL A 191 -6.93 -0.17 -9.24
C VAL A 191 -5.88 0.92 -9.03
N ASN A 192 -5.91 1.54 -7.86
CA ASN A 192 -4.95 2.56 -7.48
C ASN A 192 -4.12 2.04 -6.30
N ILE A 193 -2.80 1.97 -6.47
CA ILE A 193 -1.85 1.67 -5.40
C ILE A 193 -1.11 2.98 -5.10
N LYS A 194 -1.25 3.47 -3.87
CA LYS A 194 -0.66 4.74 -3.45
C LYS A 194 0.08 4.60 -2.14
N GLN A 195 1.25 5.23 -2.05
CA GLN A 195 2.05 5.29 -0.81
C GLN A 195 2.25 3.91 -0.17
N SER A 196 2.42 2.88 -1.00
CA SER A 196 2.39 1.49 -0.58
C SER A 196 3.67 0.74 -0.94
N LEU A 197 3.90 -0.36 -0.23
CA LEU A 197 5.01 -1.26 -0.44
C LEU A 197 4.49 -2.63 -0.89
N VAL A 198 4.98 -3.14 -2.02
CA VAL A 198 4.76 -4.52 -2.49
C VAL A 198 6.12 -5.22 -2.52
N ASN A 199 6.40 -6.08 -1.54
CA ASN A 199 7.75 -6.60 -1.33
C ASN A 199 7.79 -8.11 -1.06
N SER A 200 8.81 -8.79 -1.61
CA SER A 200 9.09 -10.21 -1.31
C SER A 200 7.91 -11.15 -1.55
N ASN A 201 7.05 -10.85 -2.52
CA ASN A 201 5.96 -11.74 -2.89
C ASN A 201 6.42 -12.71 -4.01
N ILE A 202 5.84 -13.91 -4.03
CA ILE A 202 6.25 -14.98 -4.93
C ILE A 202 5.03 -15.51 -5.70
N GLY A 203 5.11 -15.48 -7.03
CA GLY A 203 4.08 -16.08 -7.92
C GLY A 203 4.72 -16.79 -9.09
N ARG A 204 3.97 -17.64 -9.80
CA ARG A 204 4.45 -18.23 -11.05
C ARG A 204 4.70 -17.14 -12.10
N ASN A 205 3.83 -16.14 -12.14
CA ASN A 205 3.92 -14.98 -13.04
C ASN A 205 3.50 -13.72 -12.26
N GLY A 206 4.22 -12.60 -12.48
CA GLY A 206 3.95 -11.36 -11.76
C GLY A 206 4.17 -11.56 -10.26
N GLY A 207 5.42 -11.67 -9.82
CA GLY A 207 5.74 -11.89 -8.40
C GLY A 207 5.09 -10.84 -7.50
N GLY A 208 5.27 -9.56 -7.82
CA GLY A 208 4.58 -8.48 -7.14
C GLY A 208 3.13 -8.32 -7.62
N VAL A 209 2.95 -8.02 -8.91
CA VAL A 209 1.66 -7.70 -9.51
C VAL A 209 1.47 -8.43 -10.85
N PHE A 210 0.31 -9.03 -11.04
CA PHE A 210 -0.12 -9.57 -12.31
C PHE A 210 -1.41 -8.88 -12.79
N ILE A 211 -1.38 -8.26 -13.95
CA ILE A 211 -2.54 -7.64 -14.58
C ILE A 211 -2.94 -8.53 -15.76
N ASN A 212 -4.00 -9.28 -15.60
CA ASN A 212 -4.45 -10.25 -16.59
C ASN A 212 -5.69 -9.74 -17.31
N GLY A 213 -5.50 -9.27 -18.53
CA GLY A 213 -6.57 -8.85 -19.41
C GLY A 213 -7.19 -9.99 -20.22
N ASN A 214 -7.13 -11.22 -19.74
CA ASN A 214 -7.75 -12.35 -20.42
C ASN A 214 -9.25 -12.39 -20.11
N ASN A 215 -10.09 -12.11 -21.11
CA ASN A 215 -11.54 -12.25 -21.02
C ASN A 215 -12.01 -13.39 -21.92
N GLN A 216 -12.61 -14.41 -21.32
CA GLN A 216 -13.08 -15.60 -22.05
C GLN A 216 -14.38 -15.39 -22.81
N TYR A 217 -15.12 -14.31 -22.52
CA TYR A 217 -16.47 -14.07 -23.04
C TYR A 217 -16.52 -13.02 -24.16
N GLY A 218 -15.40 -12.39 -24.51
CA GLY A 218 -15.34 -11.44 -25.62
C GLY A 218 -15.88 -10.04 -25.33
N ASP A 219 -16.22 -9.74 -24.08
CA ASP A 219 -16.72 -8.43 -23.68
C ASP A 219 -15.61 -7.37 -23.72
N GLN A 220 -15.99 -6.13 -24.02
CA GLN A 220 -15.09 -5.01 -23.90
C GLN A 220 -14.87 -4.64 -22.43
N TYR A 221 -13.63 -4.46 -22.04
CA TYR A 221 -13.27 -4.00 -20.68
C TYR A 221 -12.06 -3.07 -20.73
N THR A 222 -11.88 -2.31 -19.67
CA THR A 222 -10.64 -1.55 -19.42
C THR A 222 -10.18 -1.82 -18.00
N ILE A 223 -8.89 -2.13 -17.84
CA ILE A 223 -8.23 -2.16 -16.54
C ILE A 223 -7.31 -0.95 -16.46
N ASP A 224 -7.69 0.04 -15.66
CA ASP A 224 -6.85 1.19 -15.30
C ASP A 224 -6.08 0.85 -14.04
N PHE A 225 -4.77 0.62 -14.17
CA PHE A 225 -3.91 0.26 -13.05
C PHE A 225 -2.89 1.37 -12.81
N ASN A 226 -3.03 2.08 -11.70
CA ASN A 226 -2.22 3.24 -11.35
C ASN A 226 -1.37 2.93 -10.12
N ILE A 227 -0.08 3.21 -10.20
CA ILE A 227 0.87 3.09 -9.09
C ILE A 227 1.50 4.46 -8.88
N GLU A 228 1.31 5.02 -7.70
CA GLU A 228 1.75 6.37 -7.34
C GLU A 228 2.50 6.33 -6.01
N ASN A 229 3.66 7.00 -5.92
CA ASN A 229 4.45 7.08 -4.69
C ASN A 229 4.60 5.73 -3.99
N SER A 230 4.96 4.69 -4.73
CA SER A 230 4.96 3.34 -4.19
C SER A 230 6.20 2.55 -4.60
N THR A 231 6.63 1.66 -3.72
CA THR A 231 7.78 0.79 -3.92
C THR A 231 7.32 -0.64 -4.23
N ILE A 232 7.85 -1.22 -5.31
CA ILE A 232 7.70 -2.64 -5.66
C ILE A 232 9.09 -3.26 -5.70
N SER A 233 9.43 -4.10 -4.72
CA SER A 233 10.81 -4.58 -4.59
C SER A 233 10.92 -6.05 -4.18
N ASN A 234 12.02 -6.68 -4.57
CA ASN A 234 12.37 -8.05 -4.17
C ASN A 234 11.27 -9.11 -4.42
N ASN A 235 10.34 -8.85 -5.32
CA ASN A 235 9.34 -9.85 -5.69
C ASN A 235 9.94 -10.84 -6.70
N ASP A 236 9.56 -12.09 -6.59
CA ASP A 236 10.13 -13.16 -7.40
C ASP A 236 9.05 -13.96 -8.16
N THR A 237 9.43 -14.49 -9.28
CA THR A 237 8.64 -15.48 -9.99
C THR A 237 9.28 -16.84 -9.83
N THR A 238 8.52 -17.81 -9.34
CA THR A 238 9.00 -19.17 -9.20
C THR A 238 9.54 -19.70 -10.53
N SER A 239 10.68 -20.36 -10.49
CA SER A 239 11.35 -20.99 -11.63
C SER A 239 10.59 -22.20 -12.22
N GLY A 240 9.30 -22.29 -11.98
CA GLY A 240 8.42 -23.33 -12.56
C GLY A 240 8.49 -23.30 -14.07
N ALA A 241 8.60 -24.47 -14.69
CA ALA A 241 8.69 -24.66 -16.13
C ALA A 241 7.58 -23.87 -16.85
N GLY A 242 7.94 -22.84 -17.61
CA GLY A 242 7.01 -22.04 -18.41
C GLY A 242 6.61 -20.69 -17.85
N GLY A 243 7.11 -20.28 -16.68
CA GLY A 243 6.91 -18.92 -16.16
C GLY A 243 7.36 -17.85 -17.16
N ALA A 244 6.49 -16.90 -17.45
CA ALA A 244 6.75 -15.96 -18.52
C ALA A 244 7.52 -14.72 -18.05
N GLY A 245 7.67 -14.49 -16.76
CA GLY A 245 8.45 -13.39 -16.17
C GLY A 245 7.61 -12.22 -15.65
N GLY A 246 8.27 -11.10 -15.35
CA GLY A 246 7.67 -9.93 -14.72
C GLY A 246 7.71 -10.06 -13.20
N GLY A 247 8.91 -10.03 -12.59
CA GLY A 247 9.07 -10.11 -11.14
C GLY A 247 8.33 -9.00 -10.42
N ALA A 248 8.43 -7.74 -10.90
CA ALA A 248 7.64 -6.65 -10.36
C ALA A 248 6.19 -6.72 -10.86
N ILE A 249 6.02 -6.48 -12.18
CA ILE A 249 4.70 -6.38 -12.80
C ILE A 249 4.67 -7.13 -14.13
N TRP A 250 3.66 -7.94 -14.33
CA TRP A 250 3.38 -8.50 -15.64
C TRP A 250 1.98 -8.11 -16.11
N CYS A 251 1.92 -7.43 -17.26
CA CYS A 251 0.69 -7.15 -17.98
C CYS A 251 0.52 -8.18 -19.10
N LYS A 252 -0.55 -8.94 -19.06
CA LYS A 252 -0.86 -9.95 -20.06
C LYS A 252 -2.24 -9.71 -20.64
N VAL A 253 -2.31 -9.54 -21.95
CA VAL A 253 -3.56 -9.66 -22.71
C VAL A 253 -3.46 -10.93 -23.53
N ALA A 254 -4.41 -11.83 -23.42
CA ALA A 254 -4.43 -13.07 -24.18
C ALA A 254 -5.40 -12.95 -25.38
N GLN A 255 -5.10 -13.72 -26.43
CA GLN A 255 -6.01 -13.92 -27.54
C GLN A 255 -7.15 -14.83 -27.11
N LEU A 256 -8.39 -14.51 -27.51
CA LEU A 256 -9.54 -15.36 -27.25
C LEU A 256 -9.40 -16.72 -27.91
N VAL A 257 -10.01 -17.74 -27.31
CA VAL A 257 -10.23 -19.05 -27.95
C VAL A 257 -11.10 -18.82 -29.16
N GLY A 258 -10.56 -19.10 -30.37
CA GLY A 258 -11.25 -18.86 -31.64
C GLY A 258 -10.67 -17.74 -32.51
N GLY A 259 -9.58 -17.10 -32.08
CA GLY A 259 -8.80 -16.16 -32.92
C GLY A 259 -9.29 -14.71 -32.94
N ALA A 260 -10.39 -14.36 -32.27
CA ALA A 260 -10.77 -12.99 -32.10
C ALA A 260 -9.80 -12.30 -31.13
N ALA A 261 -9.32 -11.11 -31.45
CA ALA A 261 -8.55 -10.30 -30.51
C ALA A 261 -9.42 -10.00 -29.29
N GLY A 262 -8.91 -10.18 -28.09
CA GLY A 262 -9.56 -9.70 -26.87
C GLY A 262 -9.86 -8.21 -27.01
N LEU A 263 -11.09 -7.80 -26.76
CA LEU A 263 -11.53 -6.40 -26.90
C LEU A 263 -11.13 -5.53 -25.69
N GLY A 264 -10.25 -6.02 -24.82
CA GLY A 264 -9.86 -5.35 -23.59
C GLY A 264 -8.62 -4.48 -23.72
N ASN A 265 -8.59 -3.42 -22.93
CA ASN A 265 -7.47 -2.52 -22.79
C ASN A 265 -6.89 -2.63 -21.37
N ILE A 266 -5.58 -2.60 -21.27
CA ILE A 266 -4.88 -2.36 -20.00
C ILE A 266 -4.17 -1.00 -20.12
N ASN A 267 -4.41 -0.11 -19.16
CA ASN A 267 -3.68 1.13 -19.01
C ASN A 267 -2.88 1.04 -17.71
N LEU A 268 -1.56 0.84 -17.83
CA LEU A 268 -0.65 0.89 -16.69
C LEU A 268 0.01 2.27 -16.62
N LYS A 269 -0.09 2.91 -15.45
CA LYS A 269 0.55 4.19 -15.19
C LYS A 269 1.39 4.12 -13.92
N LEU A 270 2.66 4.51 -14.03
CA LEU A 270 3.58 4.67 -12.91
C LEU A 270 3.88 6.17 -12.72
N VAL A 271 3.74 6.66 -11.49
CA VAL A 271 4.07 8.05 -11.11
C VAL A 271 4.84 8.02 -9.81
N HIS A 272 6.07 8.54 -9.82
CA HIS A 272 6.96 8.47 -8.66
C HIS A 272 7.00 7.06 -8.04
N ALA A 273 7.16 6.03 -8.86
CA ALA A 273 7.26 4.64 -8.42
C ALA A 273 8.72 4.17 -8.42
N THR A 274 9.10 3.35 -7.44
CA THR A 274 10.40 2.69 -7.39
C THR A 274 10.22 1.19 -7.55
N LEU A 275 10.71 0.62 -8.66
CA LEU A 275 10.74 -0.81 -8.93
C LEU A 275 12.18 -1.29 -8.84
N TYR A 276 12.50 -2.12 -7.84
CA TYR A 276 13.86 -2.53 -7.54
C TYR A 276 14.00 -4.02 -7.29
N ASN A 277 15.04 -4.63 -7.87
CA ASN A 277 15.46 -6.00 -7.57
C ASN A 277 14.35 -7.05 -7.59
N ASN A 278 13.40 -6.90 -8.53
CA ASN A 278 12.35 -7.90 -8.71
C ASN A 278 12.84 -8.98 -9.69
N LEU A 279 12.84 -10.23 -9.26
CA LEU A 279 13.59 -11.30 -9.86
C LEU A 279 12.76 -12.18 -10.81
N HIS A 280 13.44 -12.83 -11.72
CA HIS A 280 12.93 -13.92 -12.56
C HIS A 280 14.07 -14.83 -12.96
N ALA A 281 13.82 -16.11 -13.14
CA ALA A 281 14.82 -17.11 -13.56
C ALA A 281 15.52 -16.80 -14.91
N SER A 282 14.96 -15.90 -15.73
CA SER A 282 15.57 -15.41 -16.96
C SER A 282 15.83 -13.89 -16.83
N ALA A 283 17.08 -13.49 -16.85
CA ALA A 283 17.54 -12.10 -16.76
C ALA A 283 16.85 -11.10 -17.74
N VAL A 284 16.18 -11.60 -18.77
CA VAL A 284 15.49 -10.78 -19.80
C VAL A 284 14.12 -10.27 -19.34
N LYS A 285 13.62 -10.63 -18.14
CA LYS A 285 12.20 -10.45 -17.79
C LYS A 285 11.99 -10.01 -16.32
N ASN A 286 12.97 -9.36 -15.73
CA ASN A 286 13.02 -9.18 -14.28
C ASN A 286 12.07 -8.15 -13.69
N GLY A 287 11.75 -7.05 -14.36
CA GLY A 287 10.94 -5.97 -13.79
C GLY A 287 9.53 -5.93 -14.38
N LEU A 288 9.37 -5.09 -15.41
CA LEU A 288 8.13 -4.89 -16.12
C LEU A 288 8.07 -5.78 -17.38
N ARG A 289 7.00 -6.53 -17.52
CA ARG A 289 6.77 -7.33 -18.71
C ARG A 289 5.38 -7.08 -19.30
N PHE A 290 5.34 -7.03 -20.62
CA PHE A 290 4.12 -6.90 -21.39
C PHE A 290 4.02 -8.04 -22.39
N THR A 291 2.87 -8.72 -22.46
CA THR A 291 2.61 -9.76 -23.44
C THR A 291 1.20 -9.63 -23.97
N GLY A 292 1.04 -9.82 -25.27
CA GLY A 292 -0.27 -9.77 -25.93
C GLY A 292 -0.15 -10.11 -27.40
N PRO A 293 -1.24 -10.51 -28.06
CA PRO A 293 -1.30 -10.71 -29.50
C PRO A 293 -1.18 -9.38 -30.24
N SER A 294 -0.81 -9.44 -31.51
CA SER A 294 -0.82 -8.29 -32.41
C SER A 294 -2.23 -7.66 -32.45
N GLY A 295 -2.31 -6.35 -32.27
CA GLY A 295 -3.56 -5.57 -32.32
C GLY A 295 -4.28 -5.36 -30.99
N VAL A 296 -3.82 -5.95 -29.88
CA VAL A 296 -4.32 -5.65 -28.53
C VAL A 296 -3.45 -4.60 -27.86
N THR A 297 -4.07 -3.64 -27.18
CA THR A 297 -3.35 -2.49 -26.67
C THR A 297 -3.15 -2.58 -25.16
N THR A 298 -1.91 -2.80 -24.72
CA THR A 298 -1.49 -2.41 -23.38
C THR A 298 -0.85 -1.04 -23.48
N ASN A 299 -1.52 -0.01 -22.99
CA ASN A 299 -0.97 1.33 -22.90
C ASN A 299 -0.12 1.43 -21.64
N PHE A 300 1.07 1.97 -21.77
CA PHE A 300 1.96 2.21 -20.64
C PHE A 300 2.44 3.66 -20.62
N SER A 301 2.41 4.25 -19.45
CA SER A 301 3.02 5.57 -19.21
C SER A 301 3.78 5.57 -17.89
N MET A 302 4.86 6.34 -17.85
CA MET A 302 5.76 6.38 -16.69
C MET A 302 6.27 7.81 -16.48
N TYR A 303 6.19 8.28 -15.25
CA TYR A 303 6.60 9.63 -14.88
C TYR A 303 7.41 9.59 -13.59
N ASN A 304 8.54 10.28 -13.57
CA ASN A 304 9.33 10.50 -12.37
C ASN A 304 9.65 9.20 -11.60
N SER A 305 9.88 8.10 -12.31
CA SER A 305 9.93 6.78 -11.70
C SER A 305 11.27 6.07 -11.96
N ILE A 306 11.61 5.14 -11.09
CA ILE A 306 12.84 4.34 -11.17
C ILE A 306 12.49 2.89 -11.43
N VAL A 307 13.12 2.26 -12.42
CA VAL A 307 13.03 0.81 -12.66
C VAL A 307 14.42 0.26 -12.89
N VAL A 308 15.02 -0.29 -11.87
CA VAL A 308 16.38 -0.82 -11.88
C VAL A 308 16.45 -2.18 -11.16
N THR A 309 17.48 -2.95 -11.43
CA THR A 309 17.82 -4.12 -10.64
C THR A 309 19.14 -3.87 -9.92
N ALA A 310 19.62 -4.84 -9.12
CA ALA A 310 20.92 -4.78 -8.49
C ALA A 310 22.03 -4.35 -9.48
N ASP A 311 23.27 -4.25 -9.10
CA ASP A 311 24.35 -3.59 -9.85
C ASP A 311 24.77 -4.27 -11.18
N ASP A 312 23.78 -4.60 -12.02
CA ASP A 312 24.00 -5.16 -13.36
C ASP A 312 23.16 -4.45 -14.42
N ALA A 313 23.72 -3.44 -15.06
CA ALA A 313 23.09 -2.69 -16.15
C ALA A 313 22.78 -3.53 -17.40
N SER A 314 23.37 -4.74 -17.54
CA SER A 314 23.10 -5.63 -18.67
C SER A 314 21.77 -6.35 -18.55
N GLN A 315 21.20 -6.44 -17.35
CA GLN A 315 19.91 -7.07 -17.12
C GLN A 315 18.77 -6.22 -17.70
N LYS A 316 17.90 -6.85 -18.47
CA LYS A 316 16.78 -6.19 -19.10
C LYS A 316 15.59 -6.13 -18.14
N VAL A 317 15.50 -5.03 -17.40
CA VAL A 317 14.44 -4.84 -16.38
C VAL A 317 13.07 -4.52 -16.99
N ILE A 318 13.01 -4.11 -18.24
CA ILE A 318 11.76 -3.77 -18.93
C ILE A 318 11.72 -4.40 -20.32
N ASN A 319 10.57 -5.03 -20.65
CA ASN A 319 10.29 -5.54 -21.98
C ASN A 319 9.05 -4.86 -22.56
N PHE A 320 9.25 -3.99 -23.55
CA PHE A 320 8.21 -3.22 -24.26
C PHE A 320 7.80 -3.84 -25.60
N THR A 321 8.14 -5.06 -25.91
CA THR A 321 7.88 -5.64 -27.25
C THR A 321 6.40 -5.79 -27.57
N SER A 322 5.54 -5.88 -26.56
CA SER A 322 4.08 -6.02 -26.69
C SER A 322 3.30 -4.89 -26.00
N ALA A 323 3.94 -3.74 -25.71
CA ALA A 323 3.28 -2.59 -25.10
C ALA A 323 3.35 -1.38 -26.04
N LYS A 324 2.33 -0.54 -25.98
CA LYS A 324 2.36 0.80 -26.54
C LYS A 324 2.80 1.75 -25.44
N LEU A 325 4.07 2.16 -25.46
CA LEU A 325 4.55 3.25 -24.62
C LEU A 325 3.88 4.54 -25.10
N THR A 326 3.06 5.15 -24.24
CA THR A 326 2.32 6.37 -24.58
C THR A 326 3.06 7.62 -24.13
N ASN A 327 3.75 7.57 -22.99
CA ASN A 327 4.63 8.64 -22.54
C ASN A 327 5.63 8.11 -21.50
N MET A 328 6.82 8.74 -21.44
CA MET A 328 7.80 8.51 -20.38
C MET A 328 8.57 9.80 -20.17
N VAL A 329 8.62 10.29 -18.93
CA VAL A 329 9.26 11.55 -18.56
C VAL A 329 10.00 11.40 -17.24
N ASN A 330 11.18 11.99 -17.12
CA ASN A 330 12.00 12.05 -15.90
C ASN A 330 12.23 10.68 -15.25
N SER A 331 12.40 9.64 -16.05
CA SER A 331 12.44 8.28 -15.51
C SER A 331 13.83 7.66 -15.67
N ILE A 332 14.23 6.87 -14.67
CA ILE A 332 15.54 6.23 -14.59
C ILE A 332 15.39 4.73 -14.77
N LEU A 333 16.02 4.19 -15.79
CA LEU A 333 15.84 2.82 -16.24
C LEU A 333 17.17 2.05 -16.24
N GLY A 334 17.10 0.79 -15.82
CA GLY A 334 18.14 -0.19 -16.10
C GLY A 334 18.17 -0.60 -17.58
N GLY A 335 18.67 -1.79 -17.86
CA GLY A 335 18.62 -2.36 -19.21
C GLY A 335 17.19 -2.57 -19.68
N LEU A 336 16.93 -2.41 -20.99
CA LEU A 336 15.60 -2.54 -21.54
C LEU A 336 15.61 -3.27 -22.91
N GLU A 337 14.46 -3.84 -23.24
CA GLU A 337 14.14 -4.39 -24.57
C GLU A 337 12.89 -3.67 -25.09
N ALA A 338 13.03 -2.92 -26.18
CA ALA A 338 11.97 -2.07 -26.67
C ALA A 338 11.92 -2.03 -28.19
N ALA A 339 10.72 -1.86 -28.75
CA ALA A 339 10.53 -1.55 -30.17
C ALA A 339 11.05 -0.14 -30.50
N ALA A 340 11.35 0.12 -31.76
CA ALA A 340 11.88 1.42 -32.20
C ALA A 340 10.96 2.62 -31.85
N SER A 341 9.63 2.41 -31.88
CA SER A 341 8.66 3.45 -31.47
C SER A 341 8.74 3.81 -30.00
N SER A 342 8.99 2.83 -29.11
CA SER A 342 9.20 3.07 -27.68
C SER A 342 10.54 3.74 -27.41
N LEU A 343 11.59 3.34 -28.13
CA LEU A 343 12.91 3.98 -28.03
C LEU A 343 12.86 5.47 -28.41
N ALA A 344 12.08 5.83 -29.43
CA ALA A 344 11.91 7.24 -29.84
C ALA A 344 11.33 8.11 -28.71
N ILE A 345 10.45 7.57 -27.86
CA ILE A 345 9.91 8.27 -26.69
C ILE A 345 10.94 8.34 -25.56
N ILE A 346 11.64 7.23 -25.31
CA ILE A 346 12.62 7.13 -24.21
C ILE A 346 13.83 8.02 -24.48
N ASP A 347 14.28 8.07 -25.74
CA ASP A 347 15.50 8.80 -26.17
C ASP A 347 15.23 10.27 -26.52
N ASP A 348 13.98 10.73 -26.40
CA ASP A 348 13.66 12.15 -26.58
C ASP A 348 14.34 12.97 -25.46
N ALA A 349 15.30 13.80 -25.84
CA ALA A 349 16.06 14.62 -24.90
C ALA A 349 15.19 15.58 -24.07
N ALA A 350 14.03 15.99 -24.60
CA ALA A 350 13.08 16.84 -23.88
C ALA A 350 12.34 16.10 -22.74
N LYS A 351 12.43 14.79 -22.68
CA LYS A 351 11.77 13.97 -21.67
C LYS A 351 12.63 13.67 -20.44
N ASN A 352 13.92 14.03 -20.46
CA ASN A 352 14.85 13.84 -19.35
C ASN A 352 14.91 12.39 -18.81
N ASN A 353 14.76 11.38 -19.65
CA ASN A 353 14.86 9.99 -19.25
C ASN A 353 16.34 9.53 -19.26
N GLN A 354 16.68 8.65 -18.32
CA GLN A 354 17.97 7.98 -18.29
C GLN A 354 17.79 6.47 -18.45
N LYS A 355 18.61 5.83 -19.28
CA LYS A 355 18.61 4.37 -19.50
C LYS A 355 19.96 3.74 -19.22
N GLY A 356 19.99 2.41 -19.02
CA GLY A 356 21.21 1.66 -18.76
C GLY A 356 21.85 2.01 -17.40
N ARG A 357 21.04 2.37 -16.41
CA ARG A 357 21.51 2.72 -15.06
C ARG A 357 21.47 1.50 -14.14
N THR A 358 22.48 1.39 -13.29
CA THR A 358 22.47 0.45 -12.16
C THR A 358 21.72 1.06 -10.98
N ALA A 359 21.39 0.24 -9.97
CA ALA A 359 20.81 0.71 -8.73
C ALA A 359 21.69 1.75 -8.02
N SER A 360 23.00 1.52 -7.93
CA SER A 360 23.94 2.49 -7.35
C SER A 360 23.98 3.80 -8.12
N GLN A 361 23.91 3.77 -9.46
CA GLN A 361 23.86 4.99 -10.28
C GLN A 361 22.53 5.74 -10.11
N ALA A 362 21.42 5.03 -9.92
CA ALA A 362 20.15 5.60 -9.54
C ALA A 362 20.12 6.12 -8.09
N GLY A 363 21.11 5.77 -7.28
CA GLY A 363 21.21 6.17 -5.88
C GLY A 363 20.41 5.32 -4.91
N ILE A 364 19.85 4.19 -5.33
CA ILE A 364 19.08 3.30 -4.45
C ILE A 364 20.02 2.68 -3.40
N LEU A 365 19.69 2.87 -2.12
CA LEU A 365 20.52 2.35 -1.00
C LEU A 365 20.39 0.84 -0.77
N GLY A 366 19.48 0.16 -1.48
CA GLY A 366 19.38 -1.28 -1.59
C GLY A 366 18.63 -1.99 -0.47
N THR A 367 18.40 -1.35 0.67
CA THR A 367 17.66 -1.89 1.81
C THR A 367 16.44 -1.04 2.11
N LEU A 368 15.32 -1.68 2.45
CA LEU A 368 14.15 -0.98 2.94
C LEU A 368 14.45 -0.38 4.32
N SER A 369 14.08 0.88 4.49
CA SER A 369 14.22 1.64 5.74
C SER A 369 12.89 2.23 6.19
N ASP A 370 12.76 2.43 7.49
CA ASP A 370 11.66 3.17 8.08
C ASP A 370 12.06 4.65 8.21
N GLU A 371 11.50 5.47 7.36
CA GLU A 371 11.77 6.91 7.32
C GLU A 371 10.62 7.71 7.94
N GLY A 372 9.81 7.08 8.79
CA GLY A 372 8.74 7.71 9.59
C GLY A 372 7.36 7.72 8.95
N GLY A 373 7.16 7.06 7.81
CA GLY A 373 5.86 6.91 7.16
C GLY A 373 5.06 5.69 7.63
N LYS A 374 4.01 5.37 6.89
CA LYS A 374 3.19 4.16 7.13
C LYS A 374 3.82 2.90 6.54
N THR A 375 4.70 3.04 5.56
CA THR A 375 5.36 1.94 4.87
C THR A 375 6.86 2.20 4.81
N GLN A 376 7.66 1.14 4.82
CA GLN A 376 9.09 1.25 4.53
C GLN A 376 9.33 1.66 3.07
N VAL A 377 10.44 2.31 2.81
CA VAL A 377 10.86 2.80 1.49
C VAL A 377 12.25 2.33 1.12
N LEU A 378 12.58 2.44 -0.16
CA LEU A 378 13.96 2.40 -0.64
C LEU A 378 14.44 3.85 -0.72
N ALA A 379 15.18 4.28 0.28
CA ALA A 379 15.78 5.60 0.28
C ALA A 379 16.82 5.74 -0.84
N ILE A 380 16.97 6.97 -1.34
CA ILE A 380 17.99 7.34 -2.32
C ILE A 380 19.11 8.14 -1.66
N ALA A 381 20.29 8.10 -2.27
CA ALA A 381 21.45 8.84 -1.80
C ALA A 381 21.40 10.30 -2.29
N GLU A 382 21.84 11.21 -1.46
CA GLU A 382 22.09 12.61 -1.81
C GLU A 382 23.04 12.74 -3.01
N ASN A 383 22.77 13.68 -3.89
CA ASN A 383 23.54 13.93 -5.12
C ASN A 383 23.59 12.74 -6.09
N SER A 384 22.65 11.82 -5.99
CA SER A 384 22.51 10.71 -6.95
C SER A 384 21.81 11.14 -8.24
N ASN A 385 21.72 10.24 -9.23
CA ASN A 385 20.97 10.55 -10.44
C ASN A 385 19.46 10.71 -10.23
N SER A 386 18.93 10.27 -9.09
CA SER A 386 17.51 10.37 -8.75
C SER A 386 17.19 11.64 -7.97
N ASP A 387 18.18 12.18 -7.26
CA ASP A 387 18.08 13.38 -6.44
C ASP A 387 17.93 14.62 -7.33
N ASP A 388 16.94 15.47 -7.08
CA ASP A 388 16.61 16.67 -7.87
C ASP A 388 16.45 16.40 -9.40
N HIS A 389 15.99 15.20 -9.76
CA HIS A 389 15.97 14.77 -11.17
C HIS A 389 14.80 15.31 -11.97
N CYS A 390 13.63 15.50 -11.35
CA CYS A 390 12.38 15.64 -12.06
C CYS A 390 12.07 17.10 -12.45
N THR A 391 12.16 17.41 -13.73
CA THR A 391 11.66 18.67 -14.29
C THR A 391 10.12 18.64 -14.39
N ALA A 392 9.49 19.79 -14.59
CA ALA A 392 8.03 19.86 -14.75
C ALA A 392 7.54 18.96 -15.91
N ALA A 393 6.64 18.05 -15.61
CA ALA A 393 5.98 17.21 -16.61
C ALA A 393 4.66 17.84 -17.05
N THR A 394 4.44 17.96 -18.37
CA THR A 394 3.20 18.52 -18.92
C THR A 394 2.14 17.44 -19.07
N GLY A 395 0.87 17.80 -18.84
CA GLY A 395 -0.29 16.93 -19.08
C GLY A 395 -0.58 15.91 -17.98
N ILE A 396 0.04 16.07 -16.81
CA ILE A 396 -0.23 15.25 -15.63
C ILE A 396 -0.15 16.10 -14.36
N THR A 397 -1.05 15.83 -13.40
CA THR A 397 -0.91 16.35 -12.03
C THR A 397 -0.01 15.39 -11.27
N LEU A 398 1.11 15.90 -10.78
CA LEU A 398 2.05 15.13 -9.96
C LEU A 398 1.68 15.23 -8.48
N PRO A 399 1.91 14.18 -7.67
CA PRO A 399 1.73 14.24 -6.23
C PRO A 399 2.73 15.22 -5.60
N THR A 400 2.28 15.95 -4.59
CA THR A 400 3.08 16.93 -3.84
C THR A 400 3.81 16.32 -2.65
N VAL A 401 3.49 15.07 -2.34
CA VAL A 401 4.14 14.30 -1.27
C VAL A 401 4.73 13.02 -1.85
N ASP A 402 5.63 12.38 -1.12
CA ASP A 402 6.25 11.11 -1.45
C ASP A 402 5.52 9.90 -0.83
N GLN A 403 6.13 8.71 -0.83
CA GLN A 403 5.54 7.48 -0.29
C GLN A 403 5.29 7.56 1.21
N ILE A 404 6.17 8.22 1.96
CA ILE A 404 6.01 8.36 3.42
C ILE A 404 5.13 9.56 3.82
N GLY A 405 4.67 10.35 2.85
CA GLY A 405 3.90 11.56 3.08
C GLY A 405 4.77 12.81 3.29
N ALA A 406 6.07 12.73 3.06
CA ALA A 406 6.97 13.88 3.11
C ALA A 406 6.73 14.78 1.89
N THR A 407 6.76 16.10 2.10
CA THR A 407 6.58 17.06 1.02
C THR A 407 7.74 17.00 0.04
N ARG A 408 7.43 16.96 -1.25
CA ARG A 408 8.43 17.09 -2.31
C ARG A 408 8.77 18.57 -2.47
N GLU A 409 10.01 18.93 -2.16
CA GLU A 409 10.47 20.32 -2.17
C GLU A 409 11.43 20.57 -3.36
N GLY A 410 11.42 21.78 -3.89
CA GLY A 410 12.35 22.15 -4.97
C GLY A 410 12.06 21.44 -6.28
N THR A 411 13.07 20.78 -6.82
CA THR A 411 12.99 19.87 -7.96
C THR A 411 12.74 18.45 -7.42
N PRO A 412 11.57 17.83 -7.66
CA PRO A 412 11.27 16.54 -7.06
C PRO A 412 12.24 15.43 -7.50
N ASP A 413 12.46 14.49 -6.61
CA ASP A 413 13.25 13.30 -6.89
C ASP A 413 12.52 12.31 -7.79
N ALA A 414 13.27 11.53 -8.54
CA ALA A 414 12.72 10.36 -9.21
C ALA A 414 12.51 9.22 -8.19
N GLY A 415 11.41 8.49 -8.35
CA GLY A 415 11.05 7.38 -7.47
C GLY A 415 10.07 7.75 -6.37
N ALA A 416 9.84 6.78 -5.50
CA ALA A 416 8.81 6.84 -4.47
C ALA A 416 9.17 7.68 -3.24
N TYR A 417 10.46 7.89 -3.00
CA TYR A 417 11.01 8.60 -1.84
C TYR A 417 11.61 9.92 -2.27
N GLU A 418 11.46 10.95 -1.45
CA GLU A 418 12.07 12.27 -1.58
C GLU A 418 13.18 12.45 -0.56
N PHE A 419 14.43 12.59 -1.02
CA PHE A 419 15.56 12.85 -0.13
C PHE A 419 15.43 14.23 0.51
N GLY A 420 15.57 14.30 1.82
CA GLY A 420 15.40 15.56 2.56
C GLY A 420 13.97 16.08 2.65
N GLY A 421 13.00 15.34 2.13
CA GLY A 421 11.59 15.68 2.20
C GLY A 421 11.11 15.86 3.64
N ILE A 422 10.28 16.88 3.89
CA ILE A 422 9.80 17.16 5.23
C ILE A 422 8.52 16.39 5.49
N LEU A 423 8.57 15.45 6.44
CA LEU A 423 7.36 14.88 7.04
C LEU A 423 6.63 16.02 7.78
N SER A 424 5.64 16.59 7.13
CA SER A 424 4.67 17.39 7.86
C SER A 424 4.01 16.47 8.87
N LEU A 425 3.96 16.85 10.14
CA LEU A 425 2.96 16.30 11.05
C LEU A 425 1.62 16.60 10.39
N HIS A 426 1.11 15.66 9.58
CA HIS A 426 -0.11 15.87 8.85
C HIS A 426 -1.23 15.93 9.88
N ASN A 427 -1.61 17.14 10.21
CA ASN A 427 -2.83 17.40 10.93
C ASN A 427 -3.96 16.77 10.13
N VAL A 428 -4.43 15.64 10.61
CA VAL A 428 -5.71 15.08 10.17
C VAL A 428 -6.68 16.25 10.07
N ASN A 429 -7.43 16.37 8.99
CA ASN A 429 -8.37 17.45 8.65
C ASN A 429 -9.50 17.72 9.68
N LEU A 430 -9.19 17.64 10.97
CA LEU A 430 -10.06 18.07 12.08
C LEU A 430 -9.69 19.48 12.58
N PHE A 431 -8.65 20.12 12.00
CA PHE A 431 -8.17 21.44 12.45
C PHE A 431 -9.05 22.62 12.05
N ASN A 432 -10.02 22.44 11.18
CA ASN A 432 -10.94 23.54 10.86
C ASN A 432 -11.90 23.88 11.99
N GLN A 433 -11.88 23.15 13.10
CA GLN A 433 -12.75 23.42 14.26
C GLN A 433 -11.97 23.56 15.58
N LEU A 434 -10.77 22.94 15.75
CA LEU A 434 -10.03 23.01 17.01
C LEU A 434 -9.26 24.31 17.14
N SER A 435 -9.57 25.11 18.11
CA SER A 435 -8.81 26.32 18.45
C SER A 435 -8.46 26.39 19.93
N ILE A 436 -7.26 26.96 20.19
CA ILE A 436 -6.77 27.23 21.55
C ILE A 436 -6.72 28.75 21.74
N TYR A 437 -7.39 29.21 22.75
CA TYR A 437 -7.42 30.65 23.06
C TYR A 437 -7.42 30.93 24.58
N PRO A 438 -6.87 32.07 25.00
CA PRO A 438 -6.02 32.95 24.19
C PRO A 438 -4.69 32.27 23.83
N ASN A 439 -4.14 32.63 22.67
CA ASN A 439 -2.79 32.25 22.27
C ASN A 439 -2.12 33.47 21.60
N PRO A 440 -1.15 34.13 22.23
CA PRO A 440 -0.47 33.79 23.48
C PRO A 440 -1.34 33.80 24.74
N ALA A 441 -1.01 32.91 25.69
CA ALA A 441 -1.73 32.70 26.94
C ALA A 441 -1.01 33.29 28.15
N ASN A 442 -1.75 33.90 29.11
CA ASN A 442 -1.20 34.35 30.39
C ASN A 442 -1.51 33.35 31.52
N ASN A 443 -2.77 33.15 31.86
CA ASN A 443 -3.16 32.35 33.02
C ASN A 443 -3.89 31.05 32.65
N THR A 444 -4.73 31.11 31.65
CA THR A 444 -5.53 29.97 31.22
C THR A 444 -5.54 29.84 29.71
N ILE A 445 -5.73 28.64 29.23
CA ILE A 445 -6.06 28.32 27.83
C ILE A 445 -7.37 27.56 27.80
N SER A 446 -8.18 27.78 26.78
CA SER A 446 -9.38 27.05 26.49
C SER A 446 -9.27 26.37 25.13
N VAL A 447 -9.79 25.17 25.04
CA VAL A 447 -9.92 24.38 23.82
C VAL A 447 -11.35 24.49 23.32
N SER A 448 -11.55 24.88 22.07
CA SER A 448 -12.85 24.93 21.43
C SER A 448 -12.86 24.19 20.10
N GLY A 449 -14.06 23.88 19.60
CA GLY A 449 -14.25 23.12 18.36
C GLY A 449 -14.21 21.59 18.54
N ILE A 450 -14.13 21.13 19.79
CA ILE A 450 -14.18 19.72 20.14
C ILE A 450 -14.89 19.56 21.48
N ASP A 451 -15.92 18.73 21.54
CA ASP A 451 -16.64 18.38 22.77
C ASP A 451 -16.20 17.01 23.27
N GLY A 452 -16.40 16.72 24.56
CA GLY A 452 -16.09 15.42 25.15
C GLY A 452 -14.58 15.12 25.27
N ILE A 453 -13.77 16.12 25.61
CA ILE A 453 -12.34 15.95 25.85
C ILE A 453 -12.13 15.07 27.07
N GLU A 454 -11.42 13.96 26.92
CA GLU A 454 -11.07 13.03 27.99
C GLU A 454 -9.86 13.50 28.77
N LYS A 455 -8.83 14.00 28.05
CA LYS A 455 -7.59 14.43 28.67
C LYS A 455 -6.87 15.50 27.87
N ILE A 456 -6.29 16.46 28.60
CA ILE A 456 -5.37 17.46 28.06
C ILE A 456 -4.04 17.33 28.79
N THR A 457 -2.94 17.20 28.03
CA THR A 457 -1.58 17.15 28.57
C THR A 457 -0.74 18.24 27.93
N ILE A 458 0.00 19.01 28.70
CA ILE A 458 0.91 20.04 28.23
C ILE A 458 2.35 19.55 28.39
N PHE A 459 3.15 19.71 27.31
CA PHE A 459 4.55 19.36 27.26
C PHE A 459 5.41 20.58 26.94
N SER A 460 6.58 20.64 27.54
CA SER A 460 7.63 21.58 27.12
C SER A 460 8.24 21.17 25.78
N LEU A 461 9.06 22.06 25.16
CA LEU A 461 9.75 21.76 23.89
C LEU A 461 10.67 20.54 23.95
N ILE A 462 11.15 20.16 25.13
CA ILE A 462 12.00 18.99 25.34
C ILE A 462 11.19 17.72 25.66
N GLY A 463 9.85 17.75 25.48
CA GLY A 463 8.97 16.60 25.72
C GLY A 463 8.67 16.31 27.19
N LYS A 464 9.06 17.16 28.15
CA LYS A 464 8.72 17.00 29.56
C LYS A 464 7.24 17.33 29.78
N LYS A 465 6.48 16.43 30.43
CA LYS A 465 5.11 16.68 30.85
C LYS A 465 5.09 17.71 31.98
N GLU A 466 4.37 18.81 31.79
CA GLU A 466 4.24 19.90 32.74
C GLU A 466 2.88 19.93 33.43
N ILE A 467 1.77 19.72 32.69
CA ILE A 467 0.40 19.75 33.21
C ILE A 467 -0.41 18.63 32.60
N GLU A 468 -1.33 18.05 33.38
CA GLU A 468 -2.33 17.10 32.88
C GLU A 468 -3.68 17.38 33.56
N VAL A 469 -4.75 17.48 32.78
CA VAL A 469 -6.13 17.63 33.26
C VAL A 469 -7.04 16.66 32.51
N SER A 470 -8.06 16.12 33.17
CA SER A 470 -9.03 15.19 32.58
C SER A 470 -10.43 15.80 32.58
N ASN A 471 -11.23 15.41 31.58
CA ASN A 471 -12.63 15.79 31.43
C ASN A 471 -12.87 17.30 31.52
N ASN A 472 -11.97 18.09 30.92
CA ASN A 472 -12.03 19.53 30.95
C ASN A 472 -11.60 20.14 29.60
N ASN A 473 -12.17 21.26 29.23
CA ASN A 473 -11.81 22.00 28.02
C ASN A 473 -10.97 23.26 28.28
N PHE A 474 -10.57 23.48 29.53
CA PHE A 474 -9.66 24.58 29.89
C PHE A 474 -8.54 24.10 30.81
N VAL A 475 -7.39 24.76 30.74
CA VAL A 475 -6.19 24.45 31.55
C VAL A 475 -5.61 25.73 32.16
N ASN A 476 -5.33 25.70 33.46
CA ASN A 476 -4.59 26.76 34.09
C ASN A 476 -3.08 26.60 33.80
N VAL A 477 -2.49 27.58 33.12
CA VAL A 477 -1.08 27.62 32.70
C VAL A 477 -0.26 28.68 33.42
N SER A 478 -0.81 29.28 34.47
CA SER A 478 -0.16 30.38 35.21
C SER A 478 1.18 29.97 35.81
N GLN A 479 1.38 28.69 36.10
CA GLN A 479 2.63 28.15 36.69
C GLN A 479 3.72 27.87 35.64
N LEU A 480 3.40 27.91 34.34
CA LEU A 480 4.38 27.71 33.30
C LEU A 480 5.24 28.95 33.08
N SER A 481 6.51 28.73 32.81
CA SER A 481 7.42 29.81 32.38
C SER A 481 7.03 30.30 30.98
N ASN A 482 7.41 31.55 30.67
CA ASN A 482 7.19 32.09 29.33
C ASN A 482 7.92 31.23 28.27
N GLY A 483 7.25 30.90 27.19
CA GLY A 483 7.83 30.05 26.14
C GLY A 483 6.82 29.31 25.30
N PHE A 484 7.34 28.41 24.47
CA PHE A 484 6.54 27.56 23.62
C PHE A 484 6.24 26.21 24.28
N TYR A 485 5.02 25.75 24.12
CA TYR A 485 4.53 24.47 24.65
C TYR A 485 3.71 23.73 23.61
N PHE A 486 3.66 22.40 23.75
CA PHE A 486 2.72 21.55 23.01
C PHE A 486 1.60 21.10 23.94
N ILE A 487 0.38 21.16 23.46
CA ILE A 487 -0.80 20.64 24.11
C ILE A 487 -1.25 19.38 23.35
N LYS A 488 -1.37 18.28 24.07
CA LYS A 488 -1.94 17.01 23.59
C LYS A 488 -3.36 16.89 24.15
N ILE A 489 -4.33 16.66 23.28
CA ILE A 489 -5.74 16.50 23.63
C ILE A 489 -6.15 15.09 23.22
N GLU A 490 -6.73 14.35 24.13
CA GLU A 490 -7.19 12.97 23.91
C GLU A 490 -8.72 12.92 24.00
N LYS A 491 -9.36 12.30 23.00
CA LYS A 491 -10.80 12.07 22.91
C LYS A 491 -11.07 10.84 22.06
N ASN A 492 -11.87 9.89 22.56
CA ASN A 492 -12.29 8.69 21.84
C ASN A 492 -11.11 7.98 21.14
N ASN A 493 -10.01 7.75 21.87
CA ASN A 493 -8.75 7.21 21.33
C ASN A 493 -8.07 8.03 20.23
N GLN A 494 -8.55 9.23 19.95
CA GLN A 494 -7.90 10.17 19.05
C GLN A 494 -7.03 11.14 19.81
N ILE A 495 -5.89 11.48 19.22
CA ILE A 495 -4.91 12.41 19.79
C ILE A 495 -4.78 13.62 18.90
N TYR A 496 -4.93 14.80 19.49
CA TYR A 496 -4.74 16.08 18.83
C TYR A 496 -3.55 16.78 19.48
N SER A 497 -2.69 17.40 18.68
CA SER A 497 -1.56 18.18 19.20
C SER A 497 -1.55 19.56 18.59
N VAL A 498 -1.45 20.58 19.43
CA VAL A 498 -1.40 21.99 19.01
C VAL A 498 -0.32 22.70 19.80
N LYS A 499 0.35 23.67 19.17
CA LYS A 499 1.34 24.52 19.80
C LYS A 499 0.68 25.80 20.36
N PHE A 500 1.07 26.22 21.55
CA PHE A 500 0.70 27.51 22.08
C PHE A 500 1.90 28.27 22.69
N ILE A 501 1.73 29.56 22.88
CA ILE A 501 2.73 30.45 23.46
C ILE A 501 2.25 30.88 24.83
N LYS A 502 3.09 30.74 25.87
CA LYS A 502 2.89 31.23 27.20
C LYS A 502 3.67 32.56 27.34
N ASN A 503 2.96 33.62 27.71
CA ASN A 503 3.54 34.91 28.05
C ASN A 503 3.69 35.10 29.58
#